data_8b531ef6a77d116268b24edb5ceb3bc8
#
_entry.id   8b531ef6a77d116268b24edb5ceb3bc8
#
_cell.length_a   1.000
_cell.length_b   1.000
_cell.length_c   1.000
_cell.angle_alpha   90.00
_cell.angle_beta   90.00
_cell.angle_gamma   90.00
#
_symmetry.space_group_name_H-M   'P 1'
#
loop_
_entity.id
_entity.type
_entity.pdbx_description
1 polymer ?
#
loop_
_entity_poly.entity_id
_entity_poly.type
_entity_poly.pdbx_seq_one_letter_code
_entity_poly.pdbx_strand_id
1 'polypeptide(L)'
;MQILPAIAVDVICILVFAIVGRSSHQEATDLLGVALTAWPFLAGCLLGTLIGRTWRDPFSLRSGVAVWLGTVVGGMSLRVLTGAGVQLSFIIVASCVLALLILGWRAGLRLIQHARARTAAEQPSRRLISRI
;
A
#
# COMPACT_ATOMS: atom_id res chain seq x y z
N MET A 1 14.91 1.02 11.04
CA MET A 1 13.94 -0.06 11.32
C MET A 1 12.46 0.33 11.07
N GLN A 2 12.19 1.53 10.60
CA GLN A 2 10.82 1.94 10.27
C GLN A 2 10.29 1.32 8.97
N ILE A 3 11.16 0.73 8.15
CA ILE A 3 10.76 0.10 6.89
C ILE A 3 9.93 -1.18 7.10
N LEU A 4 10.22 -1.97 8.12
CA LEU A 4 9.53 -3.24 8.37
C LEU A 4 8.03 -3.08 8.61
N PRO A 5 7.55 -2.14 9.45
CA PRO A 5 6.12 -1.89 9.58
C PRO A 5 5.46 -1.45 8.28
N ALA A 6 6.13 -0.60 7.50
CA ALA A 6 5.61 -0.14 6.21
C ALA A 6 5.49 -1.29 5.21
N ILE A 7 6.50 -2.14 5.09
CA ILE A 7 6.45 -3.34 4.25
C ILE A 7 5.33 -4.27 4.71
N ALA A 8 5.18 -4.48 6.01
CA ALA A 8 4.12 -5.34 6.56
C ALA A 8 2.73 -4.84 6.15
N VAL A 9 2.47 -3.54 6.24
CA VAL A 9 1.19 -2.95 5.82
C VAL A 9 1.00 -3.08 4.31
N ASP A 10 2.03 -2.83 3.51
CA ASP A 10 1.95 -2.98 2.06
C ASP A 10 1.67 -4.44 1.66
N VAL A 11 2.30 -5.41 2.31
CA VAL A 11 2.04 -6.84 2.09
C VAL A 11 0.59 -7.18 2.45
N ILE A 12 0.09 -6.70 3.58
CA ILE A 12 -1.31 -6.90 3.99
C ILE A 12 -2.26 -6.31 2.94
N CYS A 13 -1.98 -5.11 2.43
CA CYS A 13 -2.78 -4.49 1.36
C CYS A 13 -2.85 -5.37 0.12
N ILE A 14 -1.73 -5.95 -0.30
CA ILE A 14 -1.66 -6.83 -1.48
C ILE A 14 -2.43 -8.13 -1.22
N LEU A 15 -2.31 -8.72 -0.04
CA LEU A 15 -3.06 -9.93 0.32
C LEU A 15 -4.58 -9.65 0.36
N VAL A 16 -5.01 -8.53 0.92
CA VAL A 16 -6.41 -8.11 0.90
C VAL A 16 -6.91 -7.94 -0.53
N PHE A 17 -6.13 -7.29 -1.38
CA PHE A 17 -6.44 -7.15 -2.80
C PHE A 17 -6.61 -8.51 -3.48
N ALA A 18 -5.71 -9.46 -3.26
CA ALA A 18 -5.78 -10.79 -3.86
C ALA A 18 -7.01 -11.57 -3.38
N ILE A 19 -7.31 -11.53 -2.08
CA ILE A 19 -8.47 -12.22 -1.51
C ILE A 19 -9.77 -11.64 -2.05
N VAL A 20 -9.93 -10.32 -2.01
CA VAL A 20 -11.13 -9.63 -2.50
C VAL A 20 -11.30 -9.84 -4.00
N GLY A 21 -10.21 -9.78 -4.78
CA GLY A 21 -10.24 -10.01 -6.22
C GLY A 21 -10.73 -11.42 -6.56
N ARG A 22 -10.20 -12.44 -5.91
CA ARG A 22 -10.63 -13.83 -6.13
C ARG A 22 -12.08 -14.05 -5.70
N SER A 23 -12.45 -13.52 -4.54
CA SER A 23 -13.82 -13.59 -4.01
C SER A 23 -14.83 -12.94 -4.97
N SER A 24 -14.49 -11.80 -5.54
CA SER A 24 -15.35 -11.07 -6.49
C SER A 24 -15.58 -11.83 -7.81
N HIS A 25 -14.62 -12.67 -8.22
CA HIS A 25 -14.73 -13.51 -9.43
C HIS A 25 -15.18 -14.93 -9.12
N GLN A 26 -15.67 -15.20 -7.92
CA GLN A 26 -16.10 -16.53 -7.47
C GLN A 26 -15.01 -17.60 -7.59
N GLU A 27 -13.76 -17.20 -7.54
CA GLU A 27 -12.64 -18.12 -7.51
C GLU A 27 -12.41 -18.63 -6.07
N ALA A 28 -11.79 -19.81 -5.95
CA ALA A 28 -11.44 -20.36 -4.65
C ALA A 28 -10.49 -19.44 -3.89
N THR A 29 -10.80 -19.18 -2.62
CA THR A 29 -9.98 -18.35 -1.72
C THR A 29 -9.11 -19.20 -0.80
N ASP A 30 -8.72 -20.39 -1.26
CA ASP A 30 -7.77 -21.24 -0.58
C ASP A 30 -6.36 -20.61 -0.54
N LEU A 31 -5.52 -21.07 0.36
CA LEU A 31 -4.19 -20.51 0.57
C LEU A 31 -3.34 -20.52 -0.71
N LEU A 32 -3.37 -21.64 -1.46
CA LEU A 32 -2.61 -21.78 -2.71
C LEU A 32 -3.09 -20.79 -3.78
N GLY A 33 -4.40 -20.65 -3.97
CA GLY A 33 -4.99 -19.73 -4.95
C GLY A 33 -4.64 -18.27 -4.63
N VAL A 34 -4.76 -17.88 -3.38
CA VAL A 34 -4.38 -16.53 -2.93
C VAL A 34 -2.88 -16.28 -3.14
N ALA A 35 -2.03 -17.24 -2.78
CA ALA A 35 -0.59 -17.15 -2.98
C ALA A 35 -0.21 -16.99 -4.45
N LEU A 36 -0.82 -17.77 -5.34
CA LEU A 36 -0.58 -17.71 -6.78
C LEU A 36 -1.04 -16.39 -7.41
N THR A 37 -2.08 -15.76 -6.86
CA THR A 37 -2.54 -14.45 -7.30
C THR A 37 -1.66 -13.32 -6.75
N ALA A 38 -1.23 -13.42 -5.50
CA ALA A 38 -0.52 -12.37 -4.79
C ALA A 38 0.96 -12.27 -5.13
N TRP A 39 1.65 -13.39 -5.43
CA TRP A 39 3.12 -13.39 -5.56
C TRP A 39 3.67 -12.44 -6.63
N PRO A 40 3.05 -12.26 -7.82
CA PRO A 40 3.56 -11.29 -8.80
C PRO A 40 3.54 -9.86 -8.27
N PHE A 41 2.50 -9.52 -7.53
CA PHE A 41 2.36 -8.20 -6.92
C PHE A 41 3.30 -8.02 -5.74
N LEU A 42 3.55 -9.06 -4.96
CA LEU A 42 4.55 -9.03 -3.87
C LEU A 42 5.96 -8.85 -4.42
N ALA A 43 6.30 -9.53 -5.51
CA ALA A 43 7.58 -9.34 -6.20
C ALA A 43 7.70 -7.91 -6.76
N GLY A 44 6.64 -7.39 -7.37
CA GLY A 44 6.58 -6.00 -7.84
C GLY A 44 6.71 -4.99 -6.70
N CYS A 45 6.08 -5.25 -5.57
CA CYS A 45 6.21 -4.45 -4.35
C CYS A 45 7.65 -4.38 -3.86
N LEU A 46 8.33 -5.51 -3.84
CA LEU A 46 9.74 -5.57 -3.48
C LEU A 46 10.61 -4.74 -4.44
N LEU A 47 10.38 -4.86 -5.73
CA LEU A 47 11.08 -4.05 -6.75
C LEU A 47 10.84 -2.55 -6.55
N GLY A 48 9.60 -2.15 -6.33
CA GLY A 48 9.24 -0.75 -6.06
C GLY A 48 9.91 -0.21 -4.80
N THR A 49 9.97 -1.02 -3.77
CA THR A 49 10.66 -0.70 -2.52
C THR A 49 12.16 -0.49 -2.73
N LEU A 50 12.81 -1.37 -3.49
CA LEU A 50 14.24 -1.29 -3.77
C LEU A 50 14.58 -0.12 -4.69
N ILE A 51 13.87 0.03 -5.80
CA ILE A 51 14.11 1.10 -6.79
C ILE A 51 13.81 2.48 -6.19
N GLY A 52 12.72 2.60 -5.46
CA GLY A 52 12.29 3.84 -4.82
C GLY A 52 13.08 4.20 -3.57
N ARG A 53 13.96 3.30 -3.11
CA ARG A 53 14.74 3.49 -1.87
C ARG A 53 13.84 3.91 -0.71
N THR A 54 12.72 3.23 -0.56
CA THR A 54 11.66 3.62 0.38
C THR A 54 12.06 3.48 1.85
N TRP A 55 13.17 2.78 2.14
CA TRP A 55 13.72 2.70 3.48
C TRP A 55 14.19 4.04 4.05
N ARG A 56 14.41 5.05 3.19
CA ARG A 56 14.80 6.39 3.63
C ARG A 56 13.65 7.14 4.27
N ASP A 57 12.44 6.98 3.71
CA ASP A 57 11.23 7.61 4.22
C ASP A 57 10.00 6.77 3.85
N PRO A 58 9.79 5.63 4.56
CA PRO A 58 8.78 4.64 4.16
C PRO A 58 7.34 5.13 4.28
N PHE A 59 7.08 6.15 5.09
CA PHE A 59 5.74 6.66 5.34
C PHE A 59 5.35 7.83 4.42
N SER A 60 6.26 8.28 3.55
CA SER A 60 5.98 9.36 2.61
C SER A 60 5.07 8.90 1.47
N LEU A 61 4.31 9.83 0.90
CA LEU A 61 3.51 9.56 -0.30
C LEU A 61 4.40 9.24 -1.51
N ARG A 62 5.59 9.82 -1.58
CA ARG A 62 6.57 9.51 -2.62
C ARG A 62 6.96 8.02 -2.58
N SER A 63 7.28 7.49 -1.41
CA SER A 63 7.54 6.06 -1.23
C SER A 63 6.32 5.23 -1.58
N GLY A 64 5.12 5.67 -1.20
CA GLY A 64 3.87 5.01 -1.57
C GLY A 64 3.67 4.91 -3.07
N VAL A 65 3.95 5.98 -3.81
CA VAL A 65 3.87 5.99 -5.29
C VAL A 65 4.88 5.02 -5.89
N ALA A 66 6.12 4.98 -5.39
CA ALA A 66 7.15 4.06 -5.87
C ALA A 66 6.73 2.59 -5.64
N VAL A 67 6.23 2.27 -4.45
CA VAL A 67 5.72 0.92 -4.11
C VAL A 67 4.52 0.57 -5.00
N TRP A 68 3.57 1.47 -5.13
CA TRP A 68 2.39 1.26 -5.97
C TRP A 68 2.74 1.01 -7.43
N LEU A 69 3.58 1.85 -8.03
CA LEU A 69 4.03 1.68 -9.42
C LEU A 69 4.79 0.37 -9.60
N GLY A 70 5.71 0.04 -8.69
CA GLY A 70 6.43 -1.23 -8.72
C GLY A 70 5.48 -2.43 -8.62
N THR A 71 4.50 -2.36 -7.73
CA THR A 71 3.50 -3.41 -7.53
C THR A 71 2.66 -3.61 -8.78
N VAL A 72 2.13 -2.54 -9.37
CA VAL A 72 1.26 -2.62 -10.55
C VAL A 72 2.07 -3.03 -11.79
N VAL A 73 3.13 -2.30 -12.11
CA VAL A 73 3.93 -2.56 -13.32
C VAL A 73 4.64 -3.91 -13.21
N GLY A 74 5.31 -4.17 -12.09
CA GLY A 74 6.00 -5.44 -11.85
C GLY A 74 5.04 -6.62 -11.79
N GLY A 75 3.93 -6.49 -11.08
CA GLY A 75 2.91 -7.53 -10.97
C GLY A 75 2.27 -7.87 -12.32
N MET A 76 1.88 -6.86 -13.10
CA MET A 76 1.29 -7.06 -14.42
C MET A 76 2.29 -7.68 -15.40
N SER A 77 3.54 -7.22 -15.38
CA SER A 77 4.60 -7.78 -16.22
C SER A 77 4.85 -9.27 -15.91
N LEU A 78 4.92 -9.62 -14.64
CA LEU A 78 5.10 -11.02 -14.22
C LEU A 78 3.90 -11.89 -14.59
N ARG A 79 2.68 -11.37 -14.50
CA ARG A 79 1.49 -12.09 -14.95
C ARG A 79 1.53 -12.41 -16.45
N VAL A 80 1.93 -11.45 -17.26
CA VAL A 80 2.10 -11.67 -18.70
C VAL A 80 3.18 -12.70 -18.97
N LEU A 81 4.34 -12.60 -18.32
CA LEU A 81 5.47 -13.51 -18.51
C LEU A 81 5.16 -14.94 -18.07
N THR A 82 4.32 -15.11 -17.06
CA THR A 82 3.93 -16.44 -16.55
C THR A 82 2.69 -17.03 -17.23
N GLY A 83 2.14 -16.35 -18.23
CA GLY A 83 0.96 -16.83 -18.95
C GLY A 83 -0.37 -16.67 -18.22
N ALA A 84 -0.39 -15.98 -17.08
CA ALA A 84 -1.63 -15.76 -16.31
C ALA A 84 -2.61 -14.81 -17.02
N GLY A 85 -2.13 -14.04 -17.99
CA GLY A 85 -2.91 -13.09 -18.74
C GLY A 85 -3.22 -11.80 -17.97
N VAL A 86 -3.49 -10.75 -18.74
CA VAL A 86 -3.86 -9.44 -18.19
C VAL A 86 -4.92 -8.83 -19.09
N GLN A 87 -6.12 -8.62 -18.53
CA GLN A 87 -7.20 -7.91 -19.21
C GLN A 87 -7.16 -6.42 -18.83
N LEU A 88 -7.59 -5.55 -19.76
CA LEU A 88 -7.59 -4.11 -19.51
C LEU A 88 -8.42 -3.72 -18.29
N SER A 89 -9.59 -4.33 -18.13
CA SER A 89 -10.44 -4.12 -16.94
C SER A 89 -9.73 -4.49 -15.64
N PHE A 90 -8.97 -5.57 -15.63
CA PHE A 90 -8.16 -5.99 -14.48
C PHE A 90 -7.07 -4.97 -14.16
N ILE A 91 -6.37 -4.45 -15.18
CA ILE A 91 -5.34 -3.41 -15.00
C ILE A 91 -5.93 -2.18 -14.31
N ILE A 92 -7.08 -1.70 -14.79
CA ILE A 92 -7.74 -0.51 -14.26
C ILE A 92 -8.14 -0.73 -12.79
N VAL A 93 -8.85 -1.83 -12.51
CA VAL A 93 -9.33 -2.14 -11.16
C VAL A 93 -8.17 -2.36 -10.21
N ALA A 94 -7.17 -3.14 -10.59
CA ALA A 94 -6.02 -3.41 -9.76
C ALA A 94 -5.23 -2.12 -9.45
N SER A 95 -5.00 -1.29 -10.46
CA SER A 95 -4.32 -0.01 -10.29
C SER A 95 -5.06 0.90 -9.31
N CYS A 96 -6.37 1.03 -9.44
CA CYS A 96 -7.20 1.87 -8.55
C CYS A 96 -7.24 1.30 -7.12
N VAL A 97 -7.51 0.02 -6.97
CA VAL A 97 -7.62 -0.61 -5.64
C VAL A 97 -6.28 -0.61 -4.90
N LEU A 98 -5.19 -0.98 -5.58
CA LEU A 98 -3.85 -0.94 -4.99
C LEU A 98 -3.42 0.48 -4.66
N ALA A 99 -3.73 1.47 -5.50
CA ALA A 99 -3.49 2.88 -5.18
C ALA A 99 -4.23 3.30 -3.92
N LEU A 100 -5.52 2.97 -3.83
CA LEU A 100 -6.34 3.29 -2.67
C LEU A 100 -5.78 2.66 -1.39
N LEU A 101 -5.37 1.40 -1.44
CA LEU A 101 -4.83 0.70 -0.27
C LEU A 101 -3.41 1.19 0.09
N ILE A 102 -2.48 1.18 -0.86
CA ILE A 102 -1.07 1.49 -0.61
C ILE A 102 -0.85 2.97 -0.31
N LEU A 103 -1.46 3.86 -1.08
CA LEU A 103 -1.36 5.29 -0.86
C LEU A 103 -2.31 5.75 0.25
N GLY A 104 -3.47 5.11 0.40
CA GLY A 104 -4.50 5.48 1.35
C GLY A 104 -4.05 5.38 2.80
N TRP A 105 -3.34 4.32 3.19
CA TRP A 105 -2.86 4.20 4.57
C TRP A 105 -1.79 5.25 4.90
N ARG A 106 -0.93 5.59 3.93
CA ARG A 106 0.07 6.65 4.10
C ARG A 106 -0.57 8.03 4.19
N ALA A 107 -1.56 8.31 3.36
CA ALA A 107 -2.33 9.55 3.41
C ALA A 107 -3.09 9.67 4.74
N GLY A 108 -3.73 8.61 5.21
CA GLY A 108 -4.41 8.55 6.50
C GLY A 108 -3.47 8.82 7.67
N LEU A 109 -2.29 8.21 7.65
CA LEU A 109 -1.26 8.43 8.68
C LEU A 109 -0.81 9.91 8.71
N ARG A 110 -0.61 10.53 7.55
CA ARG A 110 -0.26 11.95 7.46
C ARG A 110 -1.35 12.85 8.01
N LEU A 111 -2.61 12.57 7.71
CA LEU A 111 -3.74 13.32 8.24
C LEU A 111 -3.81 13.24 9.76
N ILE A 112 -3.59 12.05 10.33
CA ILE A 112 -3.55 11.86 11.78
C ILE A 112 -2.39 12.65 12.41
N GLN A 113 -1.21 12.62 11.81
CA GLN A 113 -0.04 13.37 12.29
C GLN A 113 -0.29 14.88 12.26
N HIS A 114 -0.90 15.41 11.20
CA HIS A 114 -1.27 16.82 11.11
C HIS A 114 -2.31 17.22 12.16
N ALA A 115 -3.33 16.40 12.38
CA ALA A 115 -4.34 16.64 13.41
C ALA A 115 -3.73 16.67 14.81
N ARG A 116 -2.83 15.74 15.14
CA ARG A 116 -2.10 15.70 16.42
C ARG A 116 -1.20 16.92 16.60
N ALA A 117 -0.51 17.36 15.55
CA ALA A 117 0.35 18.54 15.60
C ALA A 117 -0.46 19.81 15.88
N ARG A 118 -1.64 19.96 15.29
CA ARG A 118 -2.55 21.09 15.56
C ARG A 118 -3.01 21.08 17.02
N THR A 119 -3.47 19.94 17.52
CA THR A 119 -3.90 19.81 18.91
C THR A 119 -2.77 20.12 19.90
N ALA A 120 -1.55 19.66 19.62
CA ALA A 120 -0.38 19.95 20.44
C ALA A 120 -0.02 21.44 20.43
N ALA A 121 -0.18 22.12 19.30
CA ALA A 121 0.07 23.57 19.18
C ALA A 121 -0.94 24.43 19.96
N GLU A 122 -2.17 23.94 20.13
CA GLU A 122 -3.22 24.66 20.88
C GLU A 122 -3.11 24.49 22.41
N GLN A 123 -2.45 23.46 22.89
CA GLN A 123 -2.34 23.16 24.33
C GLN A 123 -1.52 24.18 25.15
N PRO A 124 -0.43 24.79 24.66
CA PRO A 124 0.33 25.73 25.45
C PRO A 124 -0.46 26.99 25.85
N SER A 125 -1.32 27.49 24.98
CA SER A 125 -2.15 28.66 25.26
C SER A 125 -3.18 28.40 26.37
N ARG A 126 -3.73 27.18 26.44
CA ARG A 126 -4.66 26.83 27.52
C ARG A 126 -3.98 26.73 28.89
N ARG A 127 -2.73 26.22 28.94
CA ARG A 127 -1.97 26.11 30.18
C ARG A 127 -1.57 27.51 30.75
N LEU A 128 -1.30 28.47 29.88
CA LEU A 128 -0.98 29.84 30.30
C LEU A 128 -2.22 30.52 30.90
N ILE A 129 -3.38 30.35 30.31
CA ILE A 129 -4.65 30.92 30.77
C ILE A 129 -5.07 30.34 32.13
N SER A 130 -4.81 29.06 32.39
CA SER A 130 -5.16 28.42 33.65
C SER A 130 -4.25 28.80 34.82
N ARG A 131 -3.13 29.51 34.58
CA ARG A 131 -2.20 29.98 35.60
C ARG A 131 -2.41 31.44 35.97
N ILE A 132 -3.28 32.14 35.27
CA ILE A 132 -3.67 33.52 35.54
C ILE A 132 -4.94 33.53 36.39
#